data_3f84002e90f8fb1a4b3d59d4904641de
#
_entry.id   3f84002e90f8fb1a4b3d59d4904641de
#
_cell.length_a   1.000
_cell.length_b   1.000
_cell.length_c   1.000
_cell.angle_alpha   90.00
_cell.angle_beta   90.00
_cell.angle_gamma   90.00
#
_symmetry.space_group_name_H-M   'P 1'
#
loop_
_entity.id
_entity.type
_entity.pdbx_description
1 polymer ?
#
loop_
_entity_poly.entity_id
_entity_poly.type
_entity_poly.pdbx_seq_one_letter_code
_entity_poly.pdbx_strand_id
1 'polypeptide(L)'
;NIWSSEEGELANILKGNQLTIEHRFFDQSVPEGGIPWENLTIKQAADDQHEIIQAIRQKIYPASKWISTGISKGGQTTIFHRYFYPADVDISVPYVAPLNLEYVDPRLDKFLNRLGTAKSGVKALFNWEDLNTCHYTIRDFQTMCFEHLDTLLPMLEELAAEKKYTYRMVGGTKRALQLMILEYPFAFWQWGNNCADIPDQESADWEEIFEYLVKVSSPDFFEDKYIVRMQPFFYAALTEIGMYDYKIKPFKKFLPEDDKDIDFSFTMPEGVEKKPFNDKQMKAINEWLQTDAERILFVYGGSDPWYATGVDLKKNGKCRKYVRGDMSHACRIKDFDPVSKEDLLDTLNEWMQEK
;
A
#
# COMPACT_ATOMS: atom_id res chain seq x y z
N ASN A 1 -7.06 0.58 -10.94
CA ASN A 1 -6.43 0.76 -12.25
C ASN A 1 -6.03 -0.57 -12.87
N ILE A 2 -6.27 -0.72 -14.16
CA ILE A 2 -5.75 -1.84 -14.95
C ILE A 2 -4.40 -1.38 -15.51
N TRP A 3 -3.31 -1.80 -14.83
CA TRP A 3 -1.95 -1.39 -15.21
C TRP A 3 -1.34 -2.24 -16.33
N SER A 4 -1.85 -3.47 -16.51
CA SER A 4 -1.29 -4.44 -17.46
C SER A 4 -2.37 -5.41 -17.91
N SER A 5 -2.26 -5.88 -19.15
CA SER A 5 -3.03 -7.01 -19.69
C SER A 5 -2.34 -8.35 -19.42
N GLU A 6 -1.24 -8.37 -18.68
CA GLU A 6 -0.51 -9.60 -18.34
C GLU A 6 -1.30 -10.45 -17.36
N GLU A 7 -1.12 -11.76 -17.46
CA GLU A 7 -1.70 -12.70 -16.52
C GLU A 7 -1.10 -12.53 -15.14
N GLY A 8 -1.96 -12.41 -14.14
CA GLY A 8 -1.56 -12.39 -12.74
C GLY A 8 -0.99 -13.74 -12.27
N GLU A 9 -0.25 -13.70 -11.16
CA GLU A 9 0.42 -14.88 -10.61
C GLU A 9 -0.53 -16.07 -10.41
N LEU A 10 -1.73 -15.83 -9.83
CA LEU A 10 -2.70 -16.90 -9.59
C LEU A 10 -3.29 -17.49 -10.86
N ALA A 11 -3.55 -16.69 -11.88
CA ALA A 11 -4.02 -17.17 -13.18
C ALA A 11 -2.97 -18.11 -13.80
N ASN A 12 -1.70 -17.75 -13.71
CA ASN A 12 -0.60 -18.59 -14.18
C ASN A 12 -0.43 -19.88 -13.35
N ILE A 13 -0.52 -19.81 -12.02
CA ILE A 13 -0.40 -20.98 -11.14
C ILE A 13 -1.54 -21.98 -11.37
N LEU A 14 -2.77 -21.47 -11.42
CA LEU A 14 -3.98 -22.30 -11.52
C LEU A 14 -4.42 -22.57 -12.96
N LYS A 15 -3.72 -21.99 -13.95
CA LYS A 15 -4.05 -22.08 -15.38
C LYS A 15 -5.52 -21.74 -15.66
N GLY A 16 -5.97 -20.68 -14.98
CA GLY A 16 -7.35 -20.19 -15.05
C GLY A 16 -7.50 -18.99 -15.99
N ASN A 17 -8.75 -18.68 -16.33
CA ASN A 17 -9.06 -17.42 -16.99
C ASN A 17 -8.98 -16.26 -16.01
N GLN A 18 -8.61 -15.07 -16.49
CA GLN A 18 -8.51 -13.87 -15.68
C GLN A 18 -9.56 -12.84 -16.10
N LEU A 19 -10.27 -12.32 -15.11
CA LEU A 19 -11.11 -11.14 -15.22
C LEU A 19 -10.46 -10.02 -14.39
N THR A 20 -10.11 -8.91 -15.03
CA THR A 20 -9.60 -7.73 -14.35
C THR A 20 -10.67 -6.65 -14.32
N ILE A 21 -11.03 -6.19 -13.13
CA ILE A 21 -12.06 -5.17 -12.91
C ILE A 21 -11.35 -3.87 -12.48
N GLU A 22 -11.57 -2.78 -13.23
CA GLU A 22 -11.16 -1.45 -12.81
C GLU A 22 -12.08 -0.95 -11.68
N HIS A 23 -11.48 -0.42 -10.63
CA HIS A 23 -12.25 0.14 -9.52
C HIS A 23 -12.95 1.43 -9.97
N ARG A 24 -14.21 1.64 -9.47
CA ARG A 24 -14.98 2.86 -9.80
C ARG A 24 -14.15 4.13 -9.61
N PHE A 25 -14.34 5.06 -10.54
CA PHE A 25 -13.77 6.41 -10.58
C PHE A 25 -12.26 6.47 -10.83
N PHE A 26 -11.67 5.40 -11.32
CA PHE A 26 -10.32 5.44 -11.88
C PHE A 26 -10.35 5.46 -13.40
N ASP A 27 -9.37 6.12 -13.99
CA ASP A 27 -9.10 6.21 -15.43
C ASP A 27 -10.36 6.28 -16.32
N GLN A 28 -10.74 5.18 -16.98
CA GLN A 28 -11.91 5.13 -17.87
C GLN A 28 -13.24 4.94 -17.14
N SER A 29 -13.20 4.62 -15.85
CA SER A 29 -14.38 4.45 -15.01
C SER A 29 -14.82 5.77 -14.33
N VAL A 30 -14.26 6.91 -14.74
CA VAL A 30 -14.71 8.25 -14.33
C VAL A 30 -15.90 8.65 -15.18
N PRO A 31 -17.06 8.99 -14.60
CA PRO A 31 -18.23 9.46 -15.35
C PRO A 31 -17.98 10.81 -16.06
N GLU A 32 -18.64 11.04 -17.21
CA GLU A 32 -18.54 12.33 -17.95
C GLU A 32 -18.86 13.56 -17.10
N GLY A 33 -19.74 13.43 -16.10
CA GLY A 33 -20.13 14.49 -15.16
C GLY A 33 -19.16 14.73 -14.00
N GLY A 34 -18.02 14.02 -13.96
CA GLY A 34 -17.09 14.02 -12.83
C GLY A 34 -17.42 12.96 -11.79
N ILE A 35 -16.63 12.91 -10.73
CA ILE A 35 -16.75 11.88 -9.69
C ILE A 35 -17.84 12.24 -8.68
N PRO A 36 -18.90 11.44 -8.54
CA PRO A 36 -19.86 11.60 -7.45
C PRO A 36 -19.25 11.01 -6.15
N TRP A 37 -18.51 11.84 -5.42
CA TRP A 37 -17.68 11.43 -4.28
C TRP A 37 -18.46 10.73 -3.16
N GLU A 38 -19.75 11.07 -2.99
CA GLU A 38 -20.65 10.40 -2.05
C GLU A 38 -20.87 8.91 -2.38
N ASN A 39 -20.66 8.53 -3.62
CA ASN A 39 -20.78 7.17 -4.13
C ASN A 39 -19.44 6.39 -4.12
N LEU A 40 -18.37 7.01 -3.65
CA LEU A 40 -17.09 6.33 -3.48
C LEU A 40 -17.00 5.75 -2.07
N THR A 41 -17.63 4.62 -1.87
CA THR A 41 -17.58 3.85 -0.62
C THR A 41 -17.10 2.43 -0.89
N ILE A 42 -16.55 1.77 0.13
CA ILE A 42 -16.10 0.38 0.01
C ILE A 42 -17.27 -0.57 -0.29
N LYS A 43 -18.47 -0.27 0.24
CA LYS A 43 -19.68 -1.06 -0.04
C LYS A 43 -20.09 -0.97 -1.52
N GLN A 44 -20.13 0.24 -2.08
CA GLN A 44 -20.52 0.41 -3.49
C GLN A 44 -19.48 -0.17 -4.45
N ALA A 45 -18.19 -0.10 -4.10
CA ALA A 45 -17.16 -0.78 -4.89
C ALA A 45 -17.33 -2.32 -4.85
N ALA A 46 -17.77 -2.87 -3.73
CA ALA A 46 -18.10 -4.30 -3.64
C ALA A 46 -19.36 -4.66 -4.43
N ASP A 47 -20.36 -3.76 -4.49
CA ASP A 47 -21.58 -3.92 -5.29
C ASP A 47 -21.26 -4.02 -6.78
N ASP A 48 -20.39 -3.14 -7.30
CA ASP A 48 -19.93 -3.20 -8.69
C ASP A 48 -19.30 -4.56 -9.02
N GLN A 49 -18.43 -5.04 -8.15
CA GLN A 49 -17.78 -6.33 -8.34
C GLN A 49 -18.79 -7.48 -8.33
N HIS A 50 -19.74 -7.45 -7.41
CA HIS A 50 -20.82 -8.41 -7.35
C HIS A 50 -21.60 -8.48 -8.68
N GLU A 51 -22.10 -7.35 -9.16
CA GLU A 51 -22.87 -7.30 -10.40
C GLU A 51 -22.08 -7.80 -11.60
N ILE A 52 -20.81 -7.40 -11.73
CA ILE A 52 -19.93 -7.84 -12.82
C ILE A 52 -19.70 -9.36 -12.75
N ILE A 53 -19.38 -9.88 -11.56
CA ILE A 53 -19.13 -11.31 -11.36
C ILE A 53 -20.37 -12.10 -11.68
N GLN A 54 -21.55 -11.69 -11.18
CA GLN A 54 -22.80 -12.38 -11.46
C GLN A 54 -23.13 -12.39 -12.96
N ALA A 55 -22.95 -11.27 -13.64
CA ALA A 55 -23.21 -11.16 -15.08
C ALA A 55 -22.30 -12.09 -15.91
N ILE A 56 -21.01 -12.17 -15.57
CA ILE A 56 -20.04 -13.02 -16.28
C ILE A 56 -20.24 -14.50 -15.92
N ARG A 57 -20.48 -14.81 -14.65
CA ARG A 57 -20.76 -16.16 -14.20
C ARG A 57 -21.94 -16.76 -14.95
N GLN A 58 -23.06 -16.05 -14.97
CA GLN A 58 -24.30 -16.56 -15.61
C GLN A 58 -24.15 -16.78 -17.12
N LYS A 59 -23.45 -15.90 -17.82
CA LYS A 59 -23.38 -15.92 -19.29
C LYS A 59 -22.23 -16.77 -19.83
N ILE A 60 -21.11 -16.87 -19.12
CA ILE A 60 -19.87 -17.43 -19.68
C ILE A 60 -19.36 -18.61 -18.86
N TYR A 61 -19.39 -18.53 -17.51
CA TYR A 61 -18.77 -19.52 -16.63
C TYR A 61 -19.70 -20.02 -15.52
N PRO A 62 -20.85 -20.62 -15.84
CA PRO A 62 -21.89 -20.96 -14.85
C PRO A 62 -21.48 -22.06 -13.85
N ALA A 63 -20.53 -22.91 -14.21
CA ALA A 63 -20.10 -24.06 -13.39
C ALA A 63 -18.63 -23.93 -12.90
N SER A 64 -18.00 -22.77 -13.08
CA SER A 64 -16.59 -22.59 -12.71
C SER A 64 -16.44 -22.23 -11.26
N LYS A 65 -15.29 -22.61 -10.67
CA LYS A 65 -14.78 -22.06 -9.43
C LYS A 65 -14.28 -20.63 -9.65
N TRP A 66 -14.50 -19.77 -8.67
CA TRP A 66 -14.12 -18.37 -8.72
C TRP A 66 -13.17 -18.01 -7.59
N ILE A 67 -12.09 -17.33 -7.93
CA ILE A 67 -11.12 -16.82 -6.96
C ILE A 67 -11.02 -15.31 -7.13
N SER A 68 -11.22 -14.57 -6.06
CA SER A 68 -10.90 -13.13 -6.04
C SER A 68 -9.48 -12.90 -5.55
N THR A 69 -8.79 -11.97 -6.18
CA THR A 69 -7.43 -11.60 -5.81
C THR A 69 -7.15 -10.12 -6.10
N GLY A 70 -6.16 -9.58 -5.46
CA GLY A 70 -5.69 -8.22 -5.68
C GLY A 70 -4.50 -7.91 -4.82
N ILE A 71 -3.77 -6.87 -5.20
CA ILE A 71 -2.54 -6.44 -4.54
C ILE A 71 -2.80 -5.10 -3.84
N SER A 72 -2.29 -4.93 -2.61
CA SER A 72 -2.37 -3.66 -1.88
C SER A 72 -3.83 -3.20 -1.75
N LYS A 73 -4.20 -2.02 -2.26
CA LYS A 73 -5.59 -1.58 -2.34
C LYS A 73 -6.50 -2.59 -3.05
N GLY A 74 -6.03 -3.28 -4.08
CA GLY A 74 -6.76 -4.38 -4.73
C GLY A 74 -6.98 -5.56 -3.77
N GLY A 75 -6.01 -5.85 -2.91
CA GLY A 75 -6.15 -6.83 -1.83
C GLY A 75 -7.18 -6.42 -0.78
N GLN A 76 -7.21 -5.14 -0.38
CA GLN A 76 -8.27 -4.60 0.47
C GLN A 76 -9.65 -4.78 -0.19
N THR A 77 -9.77 -4.44 -1.47
CA THR A 77 -11.01 -4.59 -2.24
C THR A 77 -11.46 -6.05 -2.30
N THR A 78 -10.51 -6.99 -2.41
CA THR A 78 -10.77 -8.44 -2.32
C THR A 78 -11.37 -8.83 -0.97
N ILE A 79 -10.86 -8.30 0.14
CA ILE A 79 -11.39 -8.54 1.50
C ILE A 79 -12.80 -7.94 1.61
N PHE A 80 -13.00 -6.70 1.15
CA PHE A 80 -14.28 -6.01 1.23
C PHE A 80 -15.36 -6.73 0.42
N HIS A 81 -15.06 -7.12 -0.81
CA HIS A 81 -15.95 -7.90 -1.63
C HIS A 81 -16.34 -9.22 -0.94
N ARG A 82 -15.37 -9.96 -0.39
CA ARG A 82 -15.63 -11.22 0.32
C ARG A 82 -16.51 -11.03 1.56
N TYR A 83 -16.36 -9.91 2.26
CA TYR A 83 -17.19 -9.57 3.41
C TYR A 83 -18.65 -9.33 3.03
N PHE A 84 -18.90 -8.53 1.99
CA PHE A 84 -20.26 -8.19 1.57
C PHE A 84 -20.95 -9.30 0.77
N TYR A 85 -20.18 -10.05 0.01
CA TYR A 85 -20.68 -11.08 -0.92
C TYR A 85 -19.89 -12.39 -0.78
N PRO A 86 -20.02 -13.07 0.38
CA PRO A 86 -19.21 -14.26 0.68
C PRO A 86 -19.45 -15.44 -0.26
N ALA A 87 -20.60 -15.49 -0.94
CA ALA A 87 -20.96 -16.55 -1.89
C ALA A 87 -20.51 -16.28 -3.33
N ASP A 88 -19.96 -15.11 -3.64
CA ASP A 88 -19.57 -14.77 -5.00
C ASP A 88 -18.31 -15.49 -5.47
N VAL A 89 -17.45 -15.86 -4.57
CA VAL A 89 -16.20 -16.53 -4.89
C VAL A 89 -15.94 -17.67 -3.91
N ASP A 90 -15.27 -18.70 -4.39
CA ASP A 90 -14.93 -19.88 -3.58
C ASP A 90 -13.76 -19.58 -2.65
N ILE A 91 -12.77 -18.83 -3.14
CA ILE A 91 -11.54 -18.49 -2.43
C ILE A 91 -11.20 -17.01 -2.65
N SER A 92 -10.56 -16.40 -1.66
CA SER A 92 -9.99 -15.05 -1.80
C SER A 92 -8.51 -15.07 -1.46
N VAL A 93 -7.67 -14.40 -2.28
CA VAL A 93 -6.23 -14.33 -2.08
C VAL A 93 -5.76 -12.87 -2.14
N PRO A 94 -5.93 -12.11 -1.05
CA PRO A 94 -5.40 -10.75 -0.94
C PRO A 94 -3.89 -10.75 -0.70
N TYR A 95 -3.15 -10.03 -1.55
CA TYR A 95 -1.70 -9.80 -1.41
C TYR A 95 -1.43 -8.45 -0.75
N VAL A 96 -0.56 -8.43 0.23
CA VAL A 96 -0.03 -7.25 0.93
C VAL A 96 -1.12 -6.21 1.25
N ALA A 97 -2.28 -6.71 1.68
CA ALA A 97 -3.49 -5.93 1.91
C ALA A 97 -3.53 -5.40 3.35
N PRO A 98 -3.38 -4.09 3.59
CA PRO A 98 -3.53 -3.54 4.93
C PRO A 98 -5.00 -3.52 5.37
N LEU A 99 -5.24 -3.58 6.67
CA LEU A 99 -6.55 -3.39 7.28
C LEU A 99 -6.42 -2.36 8.40
N ASN A 100 -6.42 -1.07 8.03
CA ASN A 100 -6.36 0.01 9.02
C ASN A 100 -7.69 0.11 9.76
N LEU A 101 -7.64 0.38 11.07
CA LEU A 101 -8.81 0.48 11.93
C LEU A 101 -9.08 1.91 12.39
N GLU A 102 -8.19 2.82 12.06
CA GLU A 102 -8.24 4.24 12.43
C GLU A 102 -7.83 5.10 11.23
N TYR A 103 -8.17 6.38 11.29
CA TYR A 103 -7.82 7.37 10.27
C TYR A 103 -6.31 7.39 10.00
N VAL A 104 -5.51 7.54 11.06
CA VAL A 104 -4.07 7.28 11.08
C VAL A 104 -3.84 6.13 12.03
N ASP A 105 -3.50 4.97 11.50
CA ASP A 105 -3.37 3.77 12.33
C ASP A 105 -2.00 3.75 13.03
N PRO A 106 -1.95 3.82 14.37
CA PRO A 106 -0.70 3.93 15.11
C PRO A 106 0.18 2.68 15.04
N ARG A 107 -0.33 1.58 14.49
CA ARG A 107 0.47 0.38 14.24
C ARG A 107 1.52 0.63 13.16
N LEU A 108 1.22 1.47 12.17
CA LEU A 108 2.13 1.82 11.08
C LEU A 108 3.38 2.55 11.61
N ASP A 109 3.20 3.61 12.37
CA ASP A 109 4.33 4.36 12.98
C ASP A 109 5.17 3.48 13.91
N LYS A 110 4.50 2.71 14.79
CA LYS A 110 5.20 1.79 15.70
C LYS A 110 6.02 0.73 14.97
N PHE A 111 5.52 0.25 13.85
CA PHE A 111 6.20 -0.77 13.04
C PHE A 111 7.38 -0.16 12.29
N LEU A 112 7.16 0.96 11.60
CA LEU A 112 8.19 1.69 10.85
C LEU A 112 9.39 2.06 11.75
N ASN A 113 9.12 2.50 12.97
CA ASN A 113 10.17 2.81 13.97
C ASN A 113 10.92 1.57 14.50
N ARG A 114 10.47 0.37 14.18
CA ARG A 114 11.15 -0.89 14.55
C ARG A 114 11.90 -1.54 13.39
N LEU A 115 11.52 -1.22 12.16
CA LEU A 115 12.19 -1.76 10.99
C LEU A 115 13.66 -1.36 10.98
N GLY A 116 14.52 -2.28 10.61
CA GLY A 116 15.96 -2.08 10.64
C GLY A 116 16.57 -2.02 12.04
N THR A 117 15.80 -2.38 13.10
CA THR A 117 16.31 -2.48 14.48
C THR A 117 16.30 -3.93 14.97
N ALA A 118 17.11 -4.22 15.99
CA ALA A 118 17.13 -5.53 16.65
C ALA A 118 15.79 -5.96 17.28
N LYS A 119 14.83 -5.05 17.38
CA LYS A 119 13.50 -5.30 17.95
C LYS A 119 12.46 -5.69 16.90
N SER A 120 12.76 -5.61 15.60
CA SER A 120 11.93 -6.17 14.57
C SER A 120 11.98 -7.70 14.71
N GLY A 121 10.83 -8.37 14.67
CA GLY A 121 10.76 -9.85 14.80
C GLY A 121 11.46 -10.65 13.69
N VAL A 122 12.17 -9.99 12.81
CA VAL A 122 12.97 -10.52 11.68
C VAL A 122 14.34 -11.07 12.15
N LYS A 123 14.40 -11.55 13.37
CA LYS A 123 15.61 -12.04 14.06
C LYS A 123 16.42 -13.12 13.31
N ALA A 124 15.83 -13.81 12.38
CA ALA A 124 16.39 -15.05 11.85
C ALA A 124 17.21 -14.90 10.57
N LEU A 125 17.20 -13.75 9.90
CA LEU A 125 17.71 -13.61 8.53
C LEU A 125 18.86 -12.59 8.36
N PHE A 126 19.12 -11.75 9.36
CA PHE A 126 20.15 -10.70 9.24
C PHE A 126 21.11 -10.71 10.45
N ASN A 127 22.35 -10.31 10.19
CA ASN A 127 23.33 -10.09 11.24
C ASN A 127 22.89 -8.92 12.14
N TRP A 128 22.90 -9.07 13.47
CA TRP A 128 22.33 -8.13 14.44
C TRP A 128 22.94 -6.73 14.40
N GLU A 129 24.19 -6.63 14.04
CA GLU A 129 24.93 -5.37 13.93
C GLU A 129 24.42 -4.55 12.74
N ASP A 130 24.10 -5.21 11.62
CA ASP A 130 23.64 -4.56 10.39
C ASP A 130 22.23 -3.97 10.52
N LEU A 131 21.32 -4.64 11.25
CA LEU A 131 19.93 -4.18 11.41
C LEU A 131 19.80 -2.88 12.21
N ASN A 132 20.58 -2.71 13.28
CA ASN A 132 20.59 -1.46 14.04
C ASN A 132 21.20 -0.33 13.21
N THR A 133 22.21 -0.64 12.42
CA THR A 133 22.86 0.31 11.52
C THR A 133 21.88 0.82 10.47
N CYS A 134 21.09 -0.06 9.84
CA CYS A 134 20.15 0.32 8.79
C CYS A 134 19.12 1.36 9.23
N HIS A 135 18.51 1.18 10.41
CA HIS A 135 17.55 2.15 10.93
C HIS A 135 18.16 3.55 11.11
N TYR A 136 19.38 3.61 11.64
CA TYR A 136 20.08 4.87 11.84
C TYR A 136 20.55 5.46 10.52
N THR A 137 21.09 4.67 9.60
CA THR A 137 21.52 5.14 8.27
C THR A 137 20.37 5.79 7.49
N ILE A 138 19.16 5.19 7.51
CA ILE A 138 17.97 5.79 6.92
C ILE A 138 17.65 7.15 7.53
N ARG A 139 17.72 7.25 8.86
CA ARG A 139 17.42 8.49 9.59
C ARG A 139 18.48 9.55 9.38
N ASP A 140 19.74 9.16 9.33
CA ASP A 140 20.85 10.07 9.09
C ASP A 140 20.80 10.62 7.67
N PHE A 141 20.47 9.78 6.68
CA PHE A 141 20.21 10.21 5.30
C PHE A 141 19.06 11.23 5.21
N GLN A 142 17.94 11.00 5.91
CA GLN A 142 16.85 11.99 5.99
C GLN A 142 17.32 13.31 6.60
N THR A 143 18.08 13.23 7.69
CA THR A 143 18.57 14.41 8.40
C THR A 143 19.50 15.22 7.51
N MET A 144 20.44 14.57 6.84
CA MET A 144 21.34 15.20 5.86
C MET A 144 20.55 15.89 4.73
N CYS A 145 19.54 15.22 4.14
CA CYS A 145 18.70 15.83 3.11
C CYS A 145 17.96 17.07 3.62
N PHE A 146 17.46 17.06 4.86
CA PHE A 146 16.85 18.24 5.47
C PHE A 146 17.85 19.35 5.76
N GLU A 147 19.05 19.04 6.17
CA GLU A 147 20.13 20.02 6.44
C GLU A 147 20.63 20.71 5.16
N HIS A 148 20.44 20.07 4.01
CA HIS A 148 20.91 20.56 2.72
C HIS A 148 19.76 20.81 1.71
N LEU A 149 18.60 21.25 2.22
CA LEU A 149 17.45 21.60 1.36
C LEU A 149 17.82 22.63 0.28
N ASP A 150 18.68 23.61 0.62
CA ASP A 150 19.07 24.66 -0.31
C ASP A 150 19.95 24.13 -1.49
N THR A 151 20.62 22.99 -1.28
CA THR A 151 21.38 22.29 -2.33
C THR A 151 20.47 21.41 -3.18
N LEU A 152 19.54 20.68 -2.54
CA LEU A 152 18.67 19.72 -3.24
C LEU A 152 17.49 20.39 -3.95
N LEU A 153 17.03 21.57 -3.49
CA LEU A 153 15.87 22.24 -4.07
C LEU A 153 16.07 22.64 -5.54
N PRO A 154 17.20 23.29 -5.94
CA PRO A 154 17.44 23.60 -7.35
C PRO A 154 17.46 22.35 -8.25
N MET A 155 17.98 21.22 -7.74
CA MET A 155 17.99 19.95 -8.50
C MET A 155 16.58 19.41 -8.72
N LEU A 156 15.70 19.51 -7.71
CA LEU A 156 14.30 19.15 -7.89
C LEU A 156 13.54 20.11 -8.83
N GLU A 157 13.87 21.42 -8.78
CA GLU A 157 13.29 22.40 -9.70
C GLU A 157 13.66 22.12 -11.14
N GLU A 158 14.92 21.75 -11.41
CA GLU A 158 15.39 21.35 -12.74
C GLU A 158 14.68 20.08 -13.23
N LEU A 159 14.65 19.03 -12.39
CA LEU A 159 13.95 17.79 -12.70
C LEU A 159 12.45 18.03 -12.94
N ALA A 160 11.81 18.86 -12.13
CA ALA A 160 10.40 19.20 -12.29
C ALA A 160 10.14 19.95 -13.61
N ALA A 161 11.03 20.85 -14.00
CA ALA A 161 10.95 21.54 -15.28
C ALA A 161 11.08 20.57 -16.47
N GLU A 162 12.06 19.66 -16.42
CA GLU A 162 12.25 18.61 -17.44
C GLU A 162 11.02 17.69 -17.55
N LYS A 163 10.54 17.17 -16.43
CA LYS A 163 9.39 16.25 -16.37
C LYS A 163 8.03 16.94 -16.48
N LYS A 164 8.01 18.28 -16.44
CA LYS A 164 6.78 19.11 -16.39
C LYS A 164 5.90 18.78 -15.18
N TYR A 165 6.52 18.53 -14.04
CA TYR A 165 5.83 18.34 -12.77
C TYR A 165 5.40 19.68 -12.19
N THR A 166 4.25 19.67 -11.56
CA THR A 166 3.75 20.81 -10.78
C THR A 166 3.33 20.32 -9.37
N TYR A 167 3.56 21.14 -8.37
CA TYR A 167 3.39 20.78 -6.94
C TYR A 167 2.46 21.75 -6.21
N ARG A 168 1.42 22.26 -6.89
CA ARG A 168 0.48 23.24 -6.31
C ARG A 168 -0.32 22.65 -5.17
N MET A 169 -0.76 21.40 -5.30
CA MET A 169 -1.57 20.71 -4.31
C MET A 169 -0.83 20.49 -2.98
N VAL A 170 0.47 20.31 -3.03
CA VAL A 170 1.31 20.17 -1.83
C VAL A 170 1.89 21.48 -1.32
N GLY A 171 1.70 22.60 -2.03
CA GLY A 171 2.20 23.91 -1.60
C GLY A 171 3.54 24.34 -2.21
N GLY A 172 3.92 23.75 -3.34
CA GLY A 172 5.11 24.13 -4.14
C GLY A 172 6.28 23.17 -4.04
N THR A 173 7.32 23.41 -4.85
CA THR A 173 8.46 22.49 -5.03
C THR A 173 9.25 22.26 -3.75
N LYS A 174 9.48 23.30 -2.93
CA LYS A 174 10.14 23.15 -1.63
C LYS A 174 9.36 22.21 -0.71
N ARG A 175 8.03 22.36 -0.69
CA ARG A 175 7.18 21.47 0.12
C ARG A 175 7.19 20.04 -0.40
N ALA A 176 7.18 19.86 -1.71
CA ALA A 176 7.32 18.53 -2.33
C ALA A 176 8.63 17.86 -1.92
N LEU A 177 9.75 18.58 -1.94
CA LEU A 177 11.04 18.05 -1.46
C LEU A 177 10.99 17.65 0.02
N GLN A 178 10.39 18.48 0.88
CA GLN A 178 10.21 18.15 2.31
C GLN A 178 9.36 16.87 2.48
N LEU A 179 8.29 16.72 1.71
CA LEU A 179 7.45 15.53 1.74
C LEU A 179 8.17 14.29 1.20
N MET A 180 8.99 14.42 0.15
CA MET A 180 9.84 13.32 -0.33
C MET A 180 10.78 12.82 0.77
N ILE A 181 11.42 13.73 1.49
CA ILE A 181 12.31 13.36 2.59
C ILE A 181 11.55 12.71 3.75
N LEU A 182 10.34 13.17 4.05
CA LEU A 182 9.48 12.55 5.07
C LEU A 182 8.96 11.17 4.65
N GLU A 183 8.63 10.98 3.36
CA GLU A 183 8.20 9.71 2.79
C GLU A 183 9.30 8.67 2.73
N TYR A 184 10.56 9.10 2.63
CA TYR A 184 11.72 8.26 2.35
C TYR A 184 11.78 6.96 3.19
N PRO A 185 11.61 6.93 4.52
CA PRO A 185 11.66 5.68 5.28
C PRO A 185 10.53 4.72 4.95
N PHE A 186 9.33 5.24 4.70
CA PHE A 186 8.19 4.42 4.35
C PHE A 186 8.39 3.78 2.97
N ALA A 187 8.72 4.59 1.97
CA ALA A 187 9.01 4.15 0.61
C ALA A 187 10.22 3.19 0.57
N PHE A 188 11.27 3.47 1.36
CA PHE A 188 12.45 2.61 1.46
C PHE A 188 12.07 1.16 1.79
N TRP A 189 11.30 0.95 2.83
CA TRP A 189 10.89 -0.38 3.26
C TRP A 189 9.77 -0.97 2.39
N GLN A 190 8.83 -0.14 1.95
CA GLN A 190 7.74 -0.59 1.08
C GLN A 190 8.28 -1.19 -0.22
N TRP A 191 9.29 -0.60 -0.82
CA TRP A 191 9.81 -1.05 -2.09
C TRP A 191 11.01 -1.99 -1.97
N GLY A 192 11.46 -2.29 -0.76
CA GLY A 192 12.51 -3.28 -0.51
C GLY A 192 13.90 -2.80 -0.90
N ASN A 193 14.21 -1.54 -0.63
CA ASN A 193 15.56 -1.03 -0.84
C ASN A 193 16.54 -1.63 0.17
N ASN A 194 17.83 -1.65 -0.21
CA ASN A 194 18.89 -2.19 0.62
C ASN A 194 19.67 -1.06 1.29
N CYS A 195 19.96 -1.20 2.58
CA CYS A 195 20.74 -0.22 3.33
C CYS A 195 22.16 -0.04 2.81
N ALA A 196 22.73 -1.06 2.21
CA ALA A 196 24.06 -0.97 1.57
C ALA A 196 24.08 -0.06 0.33
N ASP A 197 22.90 0.24 -0.24
CA ASP A 197 22.79 1.11 -1.41
C ASP A 197 22.61 2.60 -1.04
N ILE A 198 22.46 2.92 0.27
CA ILE A 198 22.36 4.30 0.72
C ILE A 198 23.72 4.97 0.51
N PRO A 199 23.79 6.10 -0.22
CA PRO A 199 25.06 6.80 -0.45
C PRO A 199 25.77 7.15 0.84
N ASP A 200 27.08 6.98 0.86
CA ASP A 200 27.91 7.37 1.99
C ASP A 200 27.95 8.90 2.09
N GLN A 201 27.50 9.44 3.21
CA GLN A 201 27.31 10.87 3.42
C GLN A 201 28.61 11.69 3.41
N GLU A 202 29.78 11.05 3.64
CA GLU A 202 31.07 11.71 3.65
C GLU A 202 31.75 11.74 2.29
N SER A 203 31.42 10.79 1.40
CA SER A 203 32.11 10.59 0.11
C SER A 203 31.24 10.80 -1.13
N ALA A 204 29.91 10.64 -1.03
CA ALA A 204 29.01 10.85 -2.15
C ALA A 204 28.86 12.33 -2.53
N ASP A 205 28.73 12.62 -3.81
CA ASP A 205 28.37 13.96 -4.26
C ASP A 205 26.85 14.20 -4.18
N TRP A 206 26.46 15.47 -4.37
CA TRP A 206 25.03 15.85 -4.24
C TRP A 206 24.17 15.31 -5.38
N GLU A 207 24.74 15.01 -6.53
CA GLU A 207 24.03 14.40 -7.66
C GLU A 207 23.65 12.96 -7.31
N GLU A 208 24.59 12.18 -6.79
CA GLU A 208 24.37 10.81 -6.32
C GLU A 208 23.33 10.77 -5.19
N ILE A 209 23.42 11.67 -4.21
CA ILE A 209 22.47 11.78 -3.09
C ILE A 209 21.06 12.10 -3.60
N PHE A 210 20.94 13.07 -4.52
CA PHE A 210 19.66 13.46 -5.08
C PHE A 210 19.05 12.36 -5.93
N GLU A 211 19.82 11.72 -6.82
CA GLU A 211 19.35 10.59 -7.62
C GLU A 211 18.86 9.44 -6.75
N TYR A 212 19.57 9.15 -5.66
CA TYR A 212 19.16 8.12 -4.74
C TYR A 212 17.86 8.48 -4.00
N LEU A 213 17.70 9.72 -3.53
CA LEU A 213 16.45 10.20 -2.93
C LEU A 213 15.28 10.07 -3.92
N VAL A 214 15.48 10.51 -5.17
CA VAL A 214 14.48 10.41 -6.25
C VAL A 214 14.12 8.94 -6.56
N LYS A 215 15.09 8.06 -6.57
CA LYS A 215 14.89 6.62 -6.79
C LYS A 215 14.02 5.98 -5.70
N VAL A 216 14.23 6.35 -4.45
CA VAL A 216 13.53 5.73 -3.30
C VAL A 216 12.19 6.40 -3.02
N SER A 217 12.17 7.73 -2.99
CA SER A 217 11.00 8.55 -2.72
C SER A 217 10.69 9.43 -3.91
N SER A 218 10.03 8.83 -4.90
CA SER A 218 9.84 9.46 -6.21
C SER A 218 9.04 10.77 -6.13
N PRO A 219 9.51 11.85 -6.80
CA PRO A 219 8.86 13.16 -6.80
C PRO A 219 7.49 13.16 -7.50
N ASP A 220 7.24 12.20 -8.39
CA ASP A 220 5.96 12.09 -9.08
C ASP A 220 4.81 11.72 -8.14
N PHE A 221 5.09 11.07 -7.00
CA PHE A 221 4.09 10.77 -5.97
C PHE A 221 3.41 12.03 -5.41
N PHE A 222 4.11 13.17 -5.43
CA PHE A 222 3.64 14.46 -4.93
C PHE A 222 3.23 15.43 -6.05
N GLU A 223 3.33 15.03 -7.33
CA GLU A 223 2.97 15.91 -8.43
C GLU A 223 1.45 15.97 -8.65
N ASP A 224 0.96 17.12 -9.12
CA ASP A 224 -0.47 17.42 -9.21
C ASP A 224 -1.26 16.38 -10.03
N LYS A 225 -0.74 15.92 -11.17
CA LYS A 225 -1.45 14.97 -12.04
C LYS A 225 -1.56 13.59 -11.41
N TYR A 226 -0.49 13.14 -10.73
CA TYR A 226 -0.52 11.89 -10.00
C TYR A 226 -1.55 11.95 -8.88
N ILE A 227 -1.50 13.02 -8.06
CA ILE A 227 -2.46 13.22 -6.97
C ILE A 227 -3.88 13.21 -7.52
N VAL A 228 -4.18 13.99 -8.56
CA VAL A 228 -5.52 14.06 -9.17
C VAL A 228 -5.97 12.68 -9.67
N ARG A 229 -5.11 11.94 -10.34
CA ARG A 229 -5.40 10.58 -10.79
C ARG A 229 -5.69 9.64 -9.63
N MET A 230 -5.00 9.79 -8.50
CA MET A 230 -5.12 8.95 -7.32
C MET A 230 -6.14 9.46 -6.29
N GLN A 231 -6.79 10.60 -6.55
CA GLN A 231 -7.80 11.14 -5.64
C GLN A 231 -8.87 10.14 -5.18
N PRO A 232 -9.38 9.22 -6.02
CA PRO A 232 -10.34 8.21 -5.55
C PRO A 232 -9.75 7.29 -4.47
N PHE A 233 -8.46 6.95 -4.56
CA PHE A 233 -7.78 6.21 -3.50
C PHE A 233 -7.64 7.05 -2.23
N PHE A 234 -7.10 8.27 -2.35
CA PHE A 234 -6.88 9.14 -1.20
C PHE A 234 -8.20 9.52 -0.51
N TYR A 235 -9.25 9.81 -1.28
CA TYR A 235 -10.57 10.07 -0.70
C TYR A 235 -11.07 8.89 0.14
N ALA A 236 -11.00 7.67 -0.39
CA ALA A 236 -11.36 6.48 0.37
C ALA A 236 -10.45 6.28 1.59
N ALA A 237 -9.14 6.55 1.47
CA ALA A 237 -8.20 6.48 2.58
C ALA A 237 -8.56 7.46 3.70
N LEU A 238 -8.92 8.68 3.34
CA LEU A 238 -9.23 9.75 4.29
C LEU A 238 -10.65 9.67 4.88
N THR A 239 -11.54 8.84 4.32
CA THR A 239 -12.94 8.75 4.75
C THR A 239 -13.34 7.40 5.33
N GLU A 240 -12.73 6.28 4.89
CA GLU A 240 -13.16 4.94 5.31
C GLU A 240 -12.03 3.96 5.62
N ILE A 241 -10.93 3.92 4.81
CA ILE A 241 -9.96 2.81 4.88
C ILE A 241 -8.69 3.13 5.68
N GLY A 242 -8.46 4.38 6.05
CA GLY A 242 -7.29 4.82 6.83
C GLY A 242 -5.99 4.87 6.02
N MET A 243 -5.04 5.61 6.55
CA MET A 243 -3.71 5.86 5.97
C MET A 243 -2.66 5.97 7.07
N TYR A 244 -1.43 6.30 6.73
CA TYR A 244 -0.39 6.78 7.64
C TYR A 244 -0.29 8.30 7.59
N ASP A 245 0.54 8.86 8.46
CA ASP A 245 0.94 10.26 8.45
C ASP A 245 2.47 10.39 8.58
N TYR A 246 2.99 11.57 8.31
CA TYR A 246 4.40 11.87 8.52
C TYR A 246 4.61 12.49 9.89
N LYS A 247 5.37 11.79 10.76
CA LYS A 247 5.76 12.28 12.08
C LYS A 247 6.89 13.31 11.95
N ILE A 248 6.57 14.56 12.15
CA ILE A 248 7.51 15.67 11.90
C ILE A 248 8.37 16.04 13.10
N LYS A 249 8.07 15.54 14.30
CA LYS A 249 8.79 15.91 15.53
C LYS A 249 10.32 15.87 15.43
N PRO A 250 10.95 14.85 14.80
CA PRO A 250 12.40 14.81 14.66
C PRO A 250 12.97 15.90 13.74
N PHE A 251 12.15 16.42 12.82
CA PHE A 251 12.55 17.33 11.75
C PHE A 251 11.93 18.72 11.88
N LYS A 252 11.30 19.03 13.04
CA LYS A 252 10.54 20.26 13.26
C LYS A 252 11.35 21.53 12.95
N LYS A 253 12.68 21.54 13.21
CA LYS A 253 13.56 22.68 12.94
C LYS A 253 13.71 23.04 11.44
N PHE A 254 13.35 22.11 10.53
CA PHE A 254 13.46 22.28 9.07
C PHE A 254 12.11 22.56 8.39
N LEU A 255 11.03 22.55 9.15
CA LEU A 255 9.65 22.69 8.66
C LEU A 255 9.05 23.97 9.20
N PRO A 256 7.96 24.49 8.59
CA PRO A 256 7.23 25.65 9.15
C PRO A 256 6.89 25.45 10.64
N GLU A 257 6.95 26.55 11.40
CA GLU A 257 6.80 26.50 12.85
C GLU A 257 5.43 25.99 13.32
N ASP A 258 4.39 26.26 12.54
CA ASP A 258 3.02 25.87 12.76
C ASP A 258 2.65 24.48 12.22
N ASP A 259 3.56 23.79 11.50
CA ASP A 259 3.32 22.43 11.02
C ASP A 259 3.04 21.47 12.18
N LYS A 260 2.12 20.57 11.94
CA LYS A 260 1.81 19.39 12.76
C LYS A 260 2.19 18.14 12.00
N ASP A 261 2.00 16.97 12.58
CA ASP A 261 2.09 15.71 11.83
C ASP A 261 1.21 15.83 10.56
N ILE A 262 1.80 15.43 9.42
CA ILE A 262 1.22 15.71 8.11
C ILE A 262 0.49 14.48 7.63
N ASP A 263 -0.82 14.56 7.55
CA ASP A 263 -1.66 13.56 6.89
C ASP A 263 -1.80 13.85 5.38
N PHE A 264 -2.49 12.99 4.67
CA PHE A 264 -2.69 13.12 3.22
C PHE A 264 -3.87 14.04 2.85
N SER A 265 -4.35 14.90 3.74
CA SER A 265 -5.49 15.82 3.43
C SER A 265 -5.21 16.80 2.31
N PHE A 266 -3.94 17.06 1.97
CA PHE A 266 -3.54 17.85 0.80
C PHE A 266 -3.98 17.20 -0.54
N THR A 267 -4.32 15.92 -0.55
CA THR A 267 -4.77 15.20 -1.75
C THR A 267 -6.29 15.32 -2.00
N MET A 268 -7.04 15.91 -1.05
CA MET A 268 -8.49 16.04 -1.18
C MET A 268 -8.86 16.81 -2.44
N PRO A 269 -9.92 16.39 -3.16
CA PRO A 269 -10.41 17.12 -4.32
C PRO A 269 -10.89 18.52 -3.94
N GLU A 270 -10.60 19.49 -4.78
CA GLU A 270 -11.05 20.87 -4.57
C GLU A 270 -12.58 20.95 -4.54
N GLY A 271 -13.12 21.71 -3.59
CA GLY A 271 -14.57 21.90 -3.43
C GLY A 271 -15.33 20.71 -2.84
N VAL A 272 -14.64 19.62 -2.52
CA VAL A 272 -15.24 18.45 -1.85
C VAL A 272 -15.10 18.56 -0.35
N GLU A 273 -16.22 18.50 0.37
CA GLU A 273 -16.21 18.54 1.82
C GLU A 273 -15.56 17.26 2.39
N LYS A 274 -14.58 17.44 3.26
CA LYS A 274 -13.96 16.31 3.98
C LYS A 274 -14.97 15.76 4.99
N LYS A 275 -15.50 14.58 4.70
CA LYS A 275 -16.35 13.85 5.65
C LYS A 275 -15.52 13.37 6.85
N PRO A 276 -16.11 13.29 8.06
CA PRO A 276 -15.46 12.62 9.18
C PRO A 276 -15.12 11.18 8.82
N PHE A 277 -13.95 10.72 9.26
CA PHE A 277 -13.53 9.34 9.05
C PHE A 277 -14.50 8.35 9.69
N ASN A 278 -14.92 7.36 8.94
CA ASN A 278 -15.87 6.34 9.39
C ASN A 278 -15.18 4.97 9.51
N ASP A 279 -14.73 4.64 10.70
CA ASP A 279 -14.03 3.38 10.99
C ASP A 279 -14.96 2.16 11.19
N LYS A 280 -16.27 2.36 11.22
CA LYS A 280 -17.24 1.32 11.58
C LYS A 280 -17.16 0.11 10.65
N GLN A 281 -17.04 0.37 9.34
CA GLN A 281 -17.00 -0.70 8.35
C GLN A 281 -15.70 -1.51 8.47
N MET A 282 -14.55 -0.84 8.65
CA MET A 282 -13.27 -1.51 8.81
C MET A 282 -13.22 -2.35 10.10
N LYS A 283 -13.79 -1.86 11.19
CA LYS A 283 -13.92 -2.60 12.45
C LYS A 283 -14.83 -3.82 12.30
N ALA A 284 -15.98 -3.67 11.63
CA ALA A 284 -16.89 -4.78 11.36
C ALA A 284 -16.24 -5.86 10.48
N ILE A 285 -15.49 -5.48 9.45
CA ILE A 285 -14.73 -6.40 8.61
C ILE A 285 -13.67 -7.13 9.44
N ASN A 286 -12.94 -6.40 10.30
CA ASN A 286 -11.94 -7.02 11.17
C ASN A 286 -12.57 -8.04 12.15
N GLU A 287 -13.73 -7.74 12.71
CA GLU A 287 -14.47 -8.67 13.58
C GLU A 287 -14.91 -9.92 12.81
N TRP A 288 -15.51 -9.75 11.64
CA TRP A 288 -15.89 -10.86 10.77
C TRP A 288 -14.70 -11.76 10.39
N LEU A 289 -13.53 -11.16 10.12
CA LEU A 289 -12.30 -11.92 9.84
C LEU A 289 -11.87 -12.81 11.02
N GLN A 290 -12.22 -12.44 12.25
CA GLN A 290 -11.92 -13.23 13.44
C GLN A 290 -12.93 -14.34 13.70
N THR A 291 -14.15 -14.27 13.15
CA THR A 291 -15.26 -15.14 13.50
C THR A 291 -15.75 -16.01 12.34
N ASP A 292 -16.26 -15.39 11.28
CA ASP A 292 -17.05 -16.06 10.25
C ASP A 292 -16.36 -16.18 8.88
N ALA A 293 -15.29 -15.42 8.67
CA ALA A 293 -14.54 -15.47 7.40
C ALA A 293 -13.93 -16.86 7.18
N GLU A 294 -13.97 -17.31 5.93
CA GLU A 294 -13.42 -18.60 5.53
C GLU A 294 -12.81 -18.57 4.13
N ARG A 295 -11.85 -19.46 3.89
CA ARG A 295 -11.19 -19.63 2.59
C ARG A 295 -10.59 -18.32 2.06
N ILE A 296 -9.95 -17.57 2.97
CA ILE A 296 -9.14 -16.41 2.62
C ILE A 296 -7.69 -16.74 2.94
N LEU A 297 -6.83 -16.61 1.94
CA LEU A 297 -5.40 -16.85 2.05
C LEU A 297 -4.65 -15.54 1.88
N PHE A 298 -4.11 -15.02 2.97
CA PHE A 298 -3.36 -13.77 3.01
C PHE A 298 -1.88 -13.98 2.72
N VAL A 299 -1.31 -13.14 1.86
CA VAL A 299 0.11 -13.16 1.51
C VAL A 299 0.73 -11.80 1.88
N TYR A 300 1.80 -11.80 2.69
CA TYR A 300 2.45 -10.58 3.16
C TYR A 300 3.96 -10.64 3.07
N GLY A 301 4.60 -9.48 2.84
CA GLY A 301 6.01 -9.25 3.09
C GLY A 301 6.22 -8.73 4.52
N GLY A 302 7.14 -9.32 5.26
CA GLY A 302 7.35 -9.02 6.68
C GLY A 302 8.08 -7.71 6.93
N SER A 303 8.82 -7.18 5.95
CA SER A 303 9.48 -5.87 6.02
C SER A 303 8.67 -4.74 5.39
N ASP A 304 7.50 -5.05 4.82
CA ASP A 304 6.57 -4.06 4.29
C ASP A 304 5.95 -3.23 5.43
N PRO A 305 6.03 -1.89 5.43
CA PRO A 305 5.36 -1.06 6.45
C PRO A 305 3.85 -1.33 6.54
N TRP A 306 3.19 -1.60 5.41
CA TRP A 306 1.77 -1.93 5.38
C TRP A 306 1.42 -3.24 6.09
N TYR A 307 2.40 -4.14 6.31
CA TYR A 307 2.18 -5.35 7.11
C TYR A 307 1.87 -5.03 8.58
N ALA A 308 2.24 -3.86 9.06
CA ALA A 308 1.87 -3.40 10.41
C ALA A 308 0.36 -3.48 10.68
N THR A 309 -0.43 -3.24 9.63
CA THR A 309 -1.89 -3.32 9.66
C THR A 309 -2.42 -4.54 8.89
N GLY A 310 -1.56 -5.49 8.57
CA GLY A 310 -1.96 -6.77 7.99
C GLY A 310 -2.93 -7.51 8.91
N VAL A 311 -3.79 -8.31 8.31
CA VAL A 311 -4.83 -9.05 9.02
C VAL A 311 -4.21 -9.99 10.06
N ASP A 312 -4.71 -9.91 11.29
CA ASP A 312 -4.36 -10.83 12.37
C ASP A 312 -5.53 -11.81 12.59
N LEU A 313 -5.33 -13.07 12.24
CA LEU A 313 -6.40 -14.08 12.27
C LEU A 313 -6.67 -14.65 13.68
N LYS A 314 -5.84 -14.35 14.66
CA LYS A 314 -5.96 -14.80 16.07
C LYS A 314 -6.46 -16.25 16.23
N LYS A 315 -7.78 -16.45 16.18
CA LYS A 315 -8.44 -17.74 16.43
C LYS A 315 -9.15 -18.31 15.20
N ASN A 316 -9.20 -17.60 14.08
CA ASN A 316 -9.90 -18.08 12.90
C ASN A 316 -9.04 -19.10 12.14
N GLY A 317 -9.31 -20.39 12.35
CA GLY A 317 -8.63 -21.50 11.67
C GLY A 317 -9.11 -21.78 10.24
N LYS A 318 -10.16 -21.09 9.75
CA LYS A 318 -10.70 -21.28 8.40
C LYS A 318 -10.01 -20.41 7.32
N CYS A 319 -9.16 -19.49 7.76
CA CYS A 319 -8.31 -18.66 6.92
C CYS A 319 -6.84 -19.02 7.12
N ARG A 320 -5.96 -18.62 6.20
CA ARG A 320 -4.53 -18.82 6.29
C ARG A 320 -3.80 -17.50 6.04
N LYS A 321 -2.66 -17.32 6.72
CA LYS A 321 -1.79 -16.16 6.52
C LYS A 321 -0.34 -16.63 6.37
N TYR A 322 0.26 -16.25 5.25
CA TYR A 322 1.65 -16.51 4.93
C TYR A 322 2.43 -15.20 4.91
N VAL A 323 3.55 -15.18 5.62
CA VAL A 323 4.40 -13.98 5.75
C VAL A 323 5.83 -14.35 5.39
N ARG A 324 6.36 -13.74 4.35
CA ARG A 324 7.77 -13.85 3.99
C ARG A 324 8.53 -12.70 4.70
N GLY A 325 9.30 -13.05 5.73
CA GLY A 325 9.86 -12.09 6.68
C GLY A 325 10.77 -11.01 6.09
N ASP A 326 11.55 -11.36 5.08
CA ASP A 326 12.54 -10.52 4.39
C ASP A 326 12.00 -9.79 3.15
N MET A 327 10.72 -9.98 2.81
CA MET A 327 10.12 -9.36 1.62
C MET A 327 9.35 -8.09 1.95
N SER A 328 9.35 -7.19 0.98
CA SER A 328 8.65 -5.92 0.96
C SER A 328 7.20 -6.04 0.44
N HIS A 329 6.60 -4.93 0.03
CA HIS A 329 5.29 -4.87 -0.64
C HIS A 329 5.23 -5.64 -1.97
N ALA A 330 6.39 -5.97 -2.53
CA ALA A 330 6.51 -6.79 -3.74
C ALA A 330 6.30 -8.30 -3.49
N CYS A 331 6.07 -8.73 -2.25
CA CYS A 331 5.93 -10.14 -1.88
C CYS A 331 4.80 -10.84 -2.64
N ARG A 332 5.11 -12.00 -3.22
CA ARG A 332 4.18 -12.87 -3.98
C ARG A 332 4.37 -14.32 -3.55
N ILE A 333 3.53 -15.24 -4.01
CA ILE A 333 3.64 -16.68 -3.74
C ILE A 333 4.99 -17.25 -4.22
N LYS A 334 5.47 -16.77 -5.36
CA LYS A 334 6.75 -17.21 -5.93
C LYS A 334 7.96 -16.97 -5.03
N ASP A 335 7.87 -16.01 -4.12
CA ASP A 335 8.98 -15.54 -3.28
C ASP A 335 9.14 -16.37 -1.99
N PHE A 336 8.19 -17.25 -1.69
CA PHE A 336 8.30 -18.14 -0.55
C PHE A 336 9.30 -19.27 -0.78
N ASP A 337 9.89 -19.75 0.31
CA ASP A 337 10.70 -20.94 0.28
C ASP A 337 9.88 -22.17 -0.18
N PRO A 338 10.52 -23.24 -0.67
CA PRO A 338 9.80 -24.38 -1.26
C PRO A 338 8.77 -25.00 -0.33
N VAL A 339 9.04 -25.11 0.97
CA VAL A 339 8.14 -25.75 1.95
C VAL A 339 6.90 -24.89 2.19
N SER A 340 7.09 -23.61 2.48
CA SER A 340 5.98 -22.67 2.68
C SER A 340 5.14 -22.49 1.41
N LYS A 341 5.79 -22.51 0.26
CA LYS A 341 5.11 -22.42 -1.04
C LYS A 341 4.26 -23.67 -1.32
N GLU A 342 4.79 -24.85 -1.04
CA GLU A 342 4.06 -26.12 -1.19
C GLU A 342 2.82 -26.14 -0.29
N ASP A 343 2.94 -25.83 1.01
CA ASP A 343 1.84 -25.76 1.96
C ASP A 343 0.76 -24.75 1.52
N LEU A 344 1.17 -23.59 1.00
CA LEU A 344 0.26 -22.58 0.46
C LEU A 344 -0.52 -23.10 -0.76
N LEU A 345 0.18 -23.75 -1.69
CA LEU A 345 -0.44 -24.31 -2.91
C LEU A 345 -1.33 -25.50 -2.58
N ASP A 346 -0.97 -26.33 -1.63
CA ASP A 346 -1.79 -27.43 -1.16
C ASP A 346 -3.07 -26.92 -0.51
N THR A 347 -2.98 -25.89 0.32
CA THR A 347 -4.16 -25.22 0.89
C THR A 347 -5.11 -24.70 -0.19
N LEU A 348 -4.59 -24.05 -1.24
CA LEU A 348 -5.42 -23.59 -2.36
C LEU A 348 -6.07 -24.78 -3.10
N ASN A 349 -5.32 -25.84 -3.36
CA ASN A 349 -5.82 -27.03 -4.05
C ASN A 349 -6.89 -27.76 -3.24
N GLU A 350 -6.72 -27.90 -1.94
CA GLU A 350 -7.72 -28.47 -1.04
C GLU A 350 -9.04 -27.69 -1.12
N TRP A 351 -8.98 -26.35 -0.96
CA TRP A 351 -10.15 -25.49 -1.02
C TRP A 351 -10.84 -25.49 -2.41
N MET A 352 -10.06 -25.67 -3.48
CA MET A 352 -10.61 -25.81 -4.83
C MET A 352 -11.38 -27.13 -5.02
N GLN A 353 -11.05 -28.18 -4.27
CA GLN A 353 -11.70 -29.49 -4.36
C GLN A 353 -12.94 -29.62 -3.45
N GLU A 354 -13.02 -28.80 -2.41
CA GLU A 354 -14.20 -28.76 -1.54
C GLU A 354 -15.44 -28.31 -2.32
N LYS A 355 -16.60 -28.97 -2.06
CA LYS A 355 -17.87 -28.70 -2.73
C LYS A 355 -18.59 -27.51 -2.16
#